data_88040dc9378c702f9bc093d199fb7aa1
#
_entry.id   88040dc9378c702f9bc093d199fb7aa1
#
_cell.length_a   1.000
_cell.length_b   1.000
_cell.length_c   1.000
_cell.angle_alpha   90.00
_cell.angle_beta   90.00
_cell.angle_gamma   90.00
#
_symmetry.space_group_name_H-M   'P 1'
#
loop_
_entity.id
_entity.type
_entity.pdbx_description
1 polymer ?
#
loop_
_entity_poly.entity_id
_entity_poly.type
_entity_poly.pdbx_seq_one_letter_code
_entity_poly.pdbx_strand_id
1 'polypeptide(L)'
;MNKKIIYGFLLVAFAVVGCKSGENKEVTVEPEQSVSVAKDSVVAVEKTEASVELVDSTKLADNADKKSYEKVIVDTLIDGVKFKRYYFDIRTDELADETMLVLPVDGNADANKKIIDRLLDDYSFDADSIQQQLEAQFDAYASGNFAEEGDDYHESELLVYPLAVVDKKYVSYMLHSSLFWPSEQNHPQWADVYFMFDLNTGEIILQDDIFDASAENRQAVGVKIHDELVKFAGNEEDIFAEAGAELLNASFVFDDKGMTFFYQPYEVGPYMLGEPEVHLSKEWLEPYLKKDGILYDYWFKN
;
A
#
# COMPACT_ATOMS: atom_id res chain seq x y z
N MET A 1 25.35 -25.77 6.08
CA MET A 1 23.89 -25.87 5.88
C MET A 1 23.47 -24.58 5.22
N ASN A 2 23.31 -24.60 3.89
CA ASN A 2 22.97 -23.41 3.10
C ASN A 2 21.47 -23.14 3.31
N LYS A 3 21.13 -22.13 4.12
CA LYS A 3 19.81 -21.54 4.12
C LYS A 3 19.73 -20.64 2.90
N LYS A 4 19.05 -21.09 1.87
CA LYS A 4 18.62 -20.23 0.77
C LYS A 4 17.61 -19.25 1.37
N ILE A 5 17.99 -17.98 1.50
CA ILE A 5 17.04 -16.90 1.72
C ILE A 5 16.39 -16.68 0.35
N ILE A 6 15.21 -17.27 0.19
CA ILE A 6 14.41 -17.10 -1.02
C ILE A 6 13.64 -15.79 -0.78
N TYR A 7 13.97 -14.77 -1.53
CA TYR A 7 13.08 -13.61 -1.68
C TYR A 7 11.79 -14.11 -2.33
N GLY A 8 10.76 -14.26 -1.50
CA GLY A 8 9.42 -14.54 -1.98
C GLY A 8 8.82 -13.26 -2.52
N PHE A 9 9.25 -12.82 -3.71
CA PHE A 9 8.47 -11.81 -4.43
C PHE A 9 7.15 -12.44 -4.79
N LEU A 10 6.09 -11.94 -4.22
CA LEU A 10 4.74 -12.27 -4.64
C LEU A 10 4.57 -11.72 -6.05
N LEU A 11 4.78 -12.58 -7.05
CA LEU A 11 4.10 -12.46 -8.31
C LEU A 11 2.61 -12.60 -7.97
N VAL A 12 1.91 -11.48 -7.78
CA VAL A 12 0.45 -11.47 -7.87
C VAL A 12 0.17 -11.97 -9.27
N ALA A 13 -0.12 -13.26 -9.37
CA ALA A 13 -0.53 -13.88 -10.62
C ALA A 13 -1.91 -13.31 -10.96
N PHE A 14 -1.92 -12.19 -11.68
CA PHE A 14 -3.09 -11.79 -12.43
C PHE A 14 -3.40 -12.93 -13.38
N ALA A 15 -4.42 -13.69 -13.08
CA ALA A 15 -5.01 -14.63 -14.02
C ALA A 15 -5.57 -13.82 -15.19
N VAL A 16 -4.71 -13.52 -16.15
CA VAL A 16 -5.15 -13.00 -17.44
C VAL A 16 -5.91 -14.14 -18.11
N VAL A 17 -7.22 -14.10 -18.01
CA VAL A 17 -8.11 -14.92 -18.85
C VAL A 17 -7.88 -14.44 -20.28
N GLY A 18 -7.03 -15.16 -20.99
CA GLY A 18 -6.72 -14.91 -22.39
C GLY A 18 -7.92 -15.16 -23.28
N CYS A 19 -8.59 -14.11 -23.73
CA CYS A 19 -9.43 -14.18 -24.92
C CYS A 19 -8.52 -14.31 -26.15
N LYS A 20 -8.57 -15.48 -26.78
CA LYS A 20 -8.08 -15.67 -28.14
C LYS A 20 -9.03 -14.95 -29.11
N SER A 21 -8.56 -13.96 -29.82
CA SER A 21 -9.08 -13.67 -31.15
C SER A 21 -8.01 -13.02 -32.02
N GLY A 22 -7.99 -13.45 -33.24
CA GLY A 22 -6.92 -13.29 -34.19
C GLY A 22 -6.92 -11.98 -34.97
N GLU A 23 -5.95 -11.98 -35.86
CA GLU A 23 -5.67 -11.12 -37.01
C GLU A 23 -4.94 -9.79 -36.75
N ASN A 24 -3.67 -9.85 -37.17
CA ASN A 24 -2.76 -8.73 -37.40
C ASN A 24 -3.34 -7.68 -38.35
N LYS A 25 -3.35 -6.43 -37.92
CA LYS A 25 -3.18 -5.28 -38.80
C LYS A 25 -2.10 -4.38 -38.19
N GLU A 26 -1.01 -4.24 -38.95
CA GLU A 26 0.01 -3.23 -38.75
C GLU A 26 -0.64 -1.84 -38.79
N VAL A 27 -0.56 -1.13 -37.66
CA VAL A 27 -0.85 0.30 -37.60
C VAL A 27 0.44 1.00 -37.20
N THR A 28 1.00 1.72 -38.14
CA THR A 28 2.11 2.64 -37.94
C THR A 28 1.62 3.82 -37.10
N VAL A 29 2.10 3.96 -35.89
CA VAL A 29 1.81 5.12 -35.02
C VAL A 29 3.02 6.05 -35.04
N GLU A 30 2.84 7.27 -35.49
CA GLU A 30 3.79 8.37 -35.35
C GLU A 30 3.91 8.79 -33.87
N PRO A 31 5.08 9.28 -33.40
CA PRO A 31 5.26 9.61 -31.98
C PRO A 31 4.54 10.92 -31.65
N GLU A 32 3.49 10.84 -30.86
CA GLU A 32 2.86 12.02 -30.26
C GLU A 32 3.62 12.50 -29.03
N GLN A 33 3.65 13.81 -28.91
CA GLN A 33 4.39 14.62 -27.93
C GLN A 33 3.96 14.31 -26.49
N SER A 34 4.96 14.18 -25.63
CA SER A 34 4.79 14.11 -24.19
C SER A 34 4.03 15.30 -23.61
N VAL A 35 2.82 15.09 -23.16
CA VAL A 35 2.09 16.05 -22.33
C VAL A 35 2.52 15.81 -20.88
N SER A 36 3.21 16.77 -20.30
CA SER A 36 3.50 16.79 -18.87
C SER A 36 2.20 17.01 -18.11
N VAL A 37 1.66 15.96 -17.51
CA VAL A 37 0.57 16.06 -16.54
C VAL A 37 1.17 16.56 -15.23
N ALA A 38 0.70 17.72 -14.78
CA ALA A 38 1.10 18.32 -13.53
C ALA A 38 0.75 17.40 -12.35
N LYS A 39 1.76 17.05 -11.57
CA LYS A 39 1.62 16.49 -10.23
C LYS A 39 1.11 17.59 -9.30
N ASP A 40 -0.19 17.74 -9.17
CA ASP A 40 -0.81 18.58 -8.14
C ASP A 40 -2.17 17.98 -7.77
N SER A 41 -2.15 16.89 -7.02
CA SER A 41 -3.26 16.47 -6.16
C SER A 41 -2.71 15.63 -5.00
N VAL A 42 -1.73 16.15 -4.32
CA VAL A 42 -1.46 15.71 -2.94
C VAL A 42 -2.52 16.41 -2.11
N VAL A 43 -3.51 15.65 -1.63
CA VAL A 43 -4.33 16.09 -0.50
C VAL A 43 -3.33 16.48 0.58
N ALA A 44 -3.32 17.76 0.92
CA ALA A 44 -2.48 18.29 1.98
C ALA A 44 -2.97 17.66 3.29
N VAL A 45 -2.35 16.56 3.68
CA VAL A 45 -2.32 16.16 5.07
C VAL A 45 -1.56 17.28 5.77
N GLU A 46 -2.27 18.11 6.52
CA GLU A 46 -1.66 19.09 7.40
C GLU A 46 -0.58 18.36 8.20
N LYS A 47 0.66 18.76 7.97
CA LYS A 47 1.80 18.26 8.74
C LYS A 47 1.57 18.63 10.20
N THR A 48 1.01 17.71 10.95
CA THR A 48 1.16 17.72 12.38
C THR A 48 2.64 17.45 12.62
N GLU A 49 3.38 18.48 13.04
CA GLU A 49 4.77 18.33 13.44
C GLU A 49 4.83 17.36 14.63
N ALA A 50 5.00 16.07 14.35
CA ALA A 50 5.45 15.12 15.34
C ALA A 50 6.88 15.52 15.68
N SER A 51 7.11 15.92 16.93
CA SER A 51 8.45 16.14 17.46
C SER A 51 9.20 14.82 17.43
N VAL A 52 9.94 14.60 16.36
CA VAL A 52 10.85 13.47 16.21
C VAL A 52 12.10 13.77 17.04
N GLU A 53 12.26 13.15 18.19
CA GLU A 53 13.57 13.04 18.82
C GLU A 53 14.45 12.16 17.92
N LEU A 54 15.38 12.82 17.23
CA LEU A 54 16.41 12.17 16.42
C LEU A 54 17.36 11.38 17.33
N VAL A 55 17.19 10.08 17.39
CA VAL A 55 18.15 9.17 17.99
C VAL A 55 18.83 8.39 16.87
N ASP A 56 20.11 8.71 16.72
CA ASP A 56 21.15 7.98 16.00
C ASP A 56 20.87 7.56 14.53
N SER A 57 21.03 8.51 13.62
CA SER A 57 21.19 8.21 12.20
C SER A 57 22.65 7.93 11.89
N THR A 58 23.02 6.68 11.66
CA THR A 58 24.34 6.33 11.19
C THR A 58 24.37 6.49 9.66
N LYS A 59 24.87 7.63 9.16
CA LYS A 59 25.20 7.77 7.74
C LYS A 59 26.62 7.29 7.50
N LEU A 60 26.77 6.17 6.84
CA LEU A 60 28.05 5.71 6.32
C LEU A 60 28.14 6.17 4.86
N ALA A 61 28.73 7.34 4.63
CA ALA A 61 29.07 7.77 3.28
C ALA A 61 30.53 7.44 3.00
N ASP A 62 30.79 6.49 2.14
CA ASP A 62 32.13 6.26 1.60
C ASP A 62 32.24 6.99 0.25
N ASN A 63 33.14 7.98 0.16
CA ASN A 63 33.22 8.93 -0.95
C ASN A 63 33.97 8.41 -2.19
N ALA A 64 34.30 7.12 -2.26
CA ALA A 64 35.07 6.56 -3.36
C ALA A 64 34.22 5.78 -4.38
N ASP A 65 33.16 5.14 -3.93
CA ASP A 65 32.20 4.41 -4.75
C ASP A 65 30.80 4.92 -4.43
N LYS A 66 29.91 5.02 -5.39
CA LYS A 66 28.53 5.58 -5.28
C LYS A 66 27.62 4.79 -4.30
N LYS A 67 28.19 4.21 -3.27
CA LYS A 67 27.49 3.39 -2.27
C LYS A 67 27.03 4.26 -1.10
N SER A 68 25.78 4.11 -0.72
CA SER A 68 25.22 4.74 0.50
C SER A 68 24.37 3.75 1.27
N TYR A 69 24.45 3.85 2.59
CA TYR A 69 23.68 3.02 3.50
C TYR A 69 23.09 3.90 4.60
N GLU A 70 21.79 3.88 4.77
CA GLU A 70 21.10 4.61 5.85
C GLU A 70 20.22 3.65 6.64
N LYS A 71 20.32 3.70 7.96
CA LYS A 71 19.51 2.92 8.89
C LYS A 71 18.95 3.84 9.98
N VAL A 72 17.63 3.83 10.17
CA VAL A 72 16.95 4.56 11.24
C VAL A 72 15.97 3.64 11.94
N ILE A 73 16.08 3.49 13.26
CA ILE A 73 15.12 2.75 14.08
C ILE A 73 14.70 3.66 15.22
N VAL A 74 13.45 4.11 15.22
CA VAL A 74 12.94 5.07 16.22
C VAL A 74 11.51 4.76 16.61
N ASP A 75 11.15 5.11 17.84
CA ASP A 75 9.76 5.15 18.25
C ASP A 75 9.09 6.42 17.69
N THR A 76 7.86 6.30 17.24
CA THR A 76 7.06 7.42 16.72
C THR A 76 5.66 7.39 17.32
N LEU A 77 5.03 8.56 17.39
CA LEU A 77 3.68 8.72 17.91
C LEU A 77 2.78 9.26 16.78
N ILE A 78 1.70 8.53 16.46
CA ILE A 78 0.72 8.92 15.45
C ILE A 78 -0.65 8.93 16.14
N ASP A 79 -1.28 10.09 16.22
CA ASP A 79 -2.59 10.31 16.87
C ASP A 79 -2.68 9.72 18.30
N GLY A 80 -1.54 9.75 19.03
CA GLY A 80 -1.45 9.28 20.39
C GLY A 80 -1.33 7.77 20.57
N VAL A 81 -1.04 7.03 19.50
CA VAL A 81 -0.67 5.61 19.51
C VAL A 81 0.80 5.49 19.15
N LYS A 82 1.53 4.63 19.84
CA LYS A 82 2.96 4.42 19.60
C LYS A 82 3.19 3.38 18.52
N PHE A 83 4.14 3.70 17.64
CA PHE A 83 4.66 2.83 16.60
C PHE A 83 6.17 2.80 16.68
N LYS A 84 6.79 1.78 16.10
CA LYS A 84 8.22 1.74 15.82
C LYS A 84 8.44 1.85 14.34
N ARG A 85 9.24 2.82 13.91
CA ARG A 85 9.67 3.00 12.55
C ARG A 85 11.01 2.33 12.33
N TYR A 86 11.08 1.49 11.35
CA TYR A 86 12.28 0.90 10.76
C TYR A 86 12.46 1.51 9.38
N TYR A 87 13.61 2.08 9.11
CA TYR A 87 13.94 2.61 7.80
C TYR A 87 15.35 2.17 7.42
N PHE A 88 15.46 1.60 6.23
CA PHE A 88 16.70 1.14 5.65
C PHE A 88 16.73 1.60 4.20
N ASP A 89 17.82 2.28 3.80
CA ASP A 89 18.08 2.67 2.42
C ASP A 89 19.47 2.18 2.05
N ILE A 90 19.54 1.34 1.03
CA ILE A 90 20.75 0.70 0.56
C ILE A 90 20.90 1.05 -0.91
N ARG A 91 22.00 1.73 -1.26
CA ARG A 91 22.29 2.08 -2.65
C ARG A 91 23.71 1.64 -2.98
N THR A 92 23.85 0.83 -4.01
CA THR A 92 25.13 0.33 -4.54
C THR A 92 25.13 0.49 -6.07
N ASP A 93 26.20 0.04 -6.73
CA ASP A 93 26.24 -0.02 -8.18
C ASP A 93 25.33 -1.13 -8.76
N GLU A 94 24.86 -2.07 -7.90
CA GLU A 94 24.09 -3.26 -8.28
C GLU A 94 22.62 -3.16 -7.88
N LEU A 95 22.27 -2.35 -6.84
CA LEU A 95 20.90 -2.23 -6.37
C LEU A 95 20.60 -0.88 -5.70
N ALA A 96 19.32 -0.53 -5.70
CA ALA A 96 18.72 0.44 -4.77
C ALA A 96 17.54 -0.23 -4.06
N ASP A 97 17.66 -0.40 -2.74
CA ASP A 97 16.63 -1.04 -1.90
C ASP A 97 16.21 -0.07 -0.78
N GLU A 98 14.93 0.27 -0.76
CA GLU A 98 14.34 1.11 0.27
C GLU A 98 13.27 0.32 1.03
N THR A 99 13.48 0.13 2.34
CA THR A 99 12.51 -0.51 3.22
C THR A 99 12.11 0.44 4.34
N MET A 100 10.83 0.74 4.45
CA MET A 100 10.25 1.48 5.57
C MET A 100 9.07 0.72 6.15
N LEU A 101 9.20 0.32 7.42
CA LEU A 101 8.12 -0.32 8.16
C LEU A 101 7.79 0.53 9.40
N VAL A 102 6.53 0.93 9.56
CA VAL A 102 6.03 1.62 10.75
C VAL A 102 5.00 0.73 11.42
N LEU A 103 5.39 0.03 12.47
CA LEU A 103 4.64 -1.07 13.06
C LEU A 103 4.14 -0.71 14.47
N PRO A 104 2.93 -1.16 14.89
CA PRO A 104 2.38 -0.84 16.19
C PRO A 104 3.17 -1.53 17.29
N VAL A 105 3.45 -0.81 18.40
CA VAL A 105 4.15 -1.35 19.57
C VAL A 105 3.41 -1.10 20.89
N ASP A 106 2.37 -0.30 20.85
CA ASP A 106 1.55 0.02 22.04
C ASP A 106 0.33 -0.93 22.12
N GLY A 107 -0.21 -1.08 23.33
CA GLY A 107 -1.46 -1.83 23.54
C GLY A 107 -1.27 -3.35 23.65
N ASN A 108 -2.12 -4.11 22.95
CA ASN A 108 -2.18 -5.57 23.03
C ASN A 108 -1.13 -6.23 22.12
N ALA A 109 -0.15 -6.93 22.72
CA ALA A 109 0.92 -7.60 21.97
C ALA A 109 0.41 -8.64 20.96
N ASP A 110 -0.64 -9.38 21.30
CA ASP A 110 -1.22 -10.39 20.39
C ASP A 110 -1.92 -9.71 19.20
N ALA A 111 -2.58 -8.56 19.43
CA ALA A 111 -3.17 -7.76 18.37
C ALA A 111 -2.10 -7.18 17.44
N ASN A 112 -1.05 -6.59 18.02
CA ASN A 112 0.08 -6.08 17.24
C ASN A 112 0.72 -7.16 16.37
N LYS A 113 0.91 -8.36 16.95
CA LYS A 113 1.46 -9.50 16.20
C LYS A 113 0.59 -9.86 15.00
N LYS A 114 -0.73 -9.95 15.17
CA LYS A 114 -1.66 -10.25 14.06
C LYS A 114 -1.59 -9.19 12.96
N ILE A 115 -1.52 -7.91 13.34
CA ILE A 115 -1.38 -6.80 12.37
C ILE A 115 -0.07 -6.96 11.58
N ILE A 116 1.04 -7.18 12.28
CA ILE A 116 2.36 -7.34 11.66
C ILE A 116 2.39 -8.57 10.75
N ASP A 117 1.93 -9.72 11.25
CA ASP A 117 1.86 -10.95 10.47
C ASP A 117 1.03 -10.73 9.19
N ARG A 118 -0.10 -10.01 9.26
CA ARG A 118 -0.94 -9.74 8.10
C ARG A 118 -0.31 -8.76 7.11
N LEU A 119 0.36 -7.71 7.60
CA LEU A 119 1.03 -6.71 6.75
C LEU A 119 2.23 -7.30 6.02
N LEU A 120 2.89 -8.31 6.61
CA LEU A 120 4.15 -8.84 6.13
C LEU A 120 4.08 -10.32 5.71
N ASP A 121 2.88 -10.88 5.57
CA ASP A 121 2.64 -12.30 5.23
C ASP A 121 3.39 -12.72 3.95
N ASP A 122 3.43 -11.83 2.97
CA ASP A 122 4.07 -12.08 1.67
C ASP A 122 5.60 -11.83 1.67
N TYR A 123 6.18 -11.29 2.75
CA TYR A 123 7.58 -10.85 2.80
C TYR A 123 8.50 -11.72 3.65
N SER A 124 8.04 -12.87 4.10
CA SER A 124 8.82 -13.84 4.90
C SER A 124 9.46 -13.24 6.17
N PHE A 125 8.92 -12.14 6.69
CA PHE A 125 9.33 -11.60 7.98
C PHE A 125 8.58 -12.30 9.13
N ASP A 126 9.29 -12.48 10.24
CA ASP A 126 8.73 -12.98 11.50
C ASP A 126 8.51 -11.79 12.45
N ALA A 127 7.27 -11.53 12.83
CA ALA A 127 6.91 -10.41 13.71
C ALA A 127 7.70 -10.39 15.02
N ASP A 128 8.05 -11.55 15.59
CA ASP A 128 8.78 -11.68 16.84
C ASP A 128 10.28 -11.33 16.73
N SER A 129 10.83 -11.32 15.52
CA SER A 129 12.26 -11.09 15.25
C SER A 129 12.54 -10.09 14.13
N ILE A 130 11.54 -9.32 13.72
CA ILE A 130 11.62 -8.41 12.57
C ILE A 130 12.80 -7.46 12.62
N GLN A 131 13.06 -6.84 13.78
CA GLN A 131 14.19 -5.93 13.93
C GLN A 131 15.52 -6.65 13.67
N GLN A 132 15.69 -7.84 14.23
CA GLN A 132 16.92 -8.63 14.05
C GLN A 132 17.11 -9.05 12.58
N GLN A 133 16.02 -9.39 11.91
CA GLN A 133 16.05 -9.78 10.49
C GLN A 133 16.43 -8.61 9.61
N LEU A 134 15.82 -7.43 9.79
CA LEU A 134 16.13 -6.21 9.05
C LEU A 134 17.58 -5.74 9.30
N GLU A 135 18.03 -5.73 10.57
CA GLU A 135 19.41 -5.37 10.89
C GLU A 135 20.42 -6.36 10.30
N ALA A 136 20.14 -7.66 10.35
CA ALA A 136 21.03 -8.67 9.76
C ALA A 136 21.11 -8.54 8.24
N GLN A 137 20.02 -8.22 7.56
CA GLN A 137 19.98 -7.97 6.13
C GLN A 137 20.82 -6.72 5.79
N PHE A 138 20.56 -5.60 6.47
CA PHE A 138 21.32 -4.36 6.28
C PHE A 138 22.83 -4.55 6.50
N ASP A 139 23.21 -5.21 7.60
CA ASP A 139 24.62 -5.45 7.91
C ASP A 139 25.31 -6.38 6.91
N ALA A 140 24.57 -7.32 6.30
CA ALA A 140 25.08 -8.16 5.22
C ALA A 140 25.41 -7.34 3.97
N TYR A 141 24.53 -6.43 3.56
CA TYR A 141 24.79 -5.50 2.45
C TYR A 141 25.95 -4.55 2.75
N ALA A 142 25.90 -3.88 3.89
CA ALA A 142 26.92 -2.89 4.29
C ALA A 142 28.32 -3.48 4.41
N SER A 143 28.43 -4.76 4.78
CA SER A 143 29.72 -5.47 4.86
C SER A 143 30.20 -6.06 3.54
N GLY A 144 29.42 -5.98 2.47
CA GLY A 144 29.72 -6.60 1.18
C GLY A 144 29.64 -8.13 1.18
N ASN A 145 29.03 -8.72 2.22
CA ASN A 145 28.86 -10.16 2.34
C ASN A 145 27.57 -10.68 1.68
N PHE A 146 26.84 -9.81 1.05
CA PHE A 146 25.65 -10.17 0.28
C PHE A 146 26.08 -10.44 -1.15
N ALA A 147 26.00 -11.70 -1.56
CA ALA A 147 26.20 -12.10 -2.95
C ALA A 147 24.83 -12.18 -3.60
N GLU A 148 24.49 -11.22 -4.43
CA GLU A 148 23.35 -11.35 -5.32
C GLU A 148 23.70 -12.34 -6.45
N GLU A 149 22.78 -13.28 -6.70
CA GLU A 149 22.86 -14.15 -7.88
C GLU A 149 22.28 -13.38 -9.08
N GLY A 150 23.01 -12.40 -9.62
CA GLY A 150 22.61 -11.65 -10.82
C GLY A 150 23.54 -10.48 -11.08
N ASP A 151 23.84 -10.23 -12.34
CA ASP A 151 24.74 -9.15 -12.78
C ASP A 151 23.97 -7.84 -13.09
N ASP A 152 22.63 -7.83 -12.94
CA ASP A 152 21.79 -6.72 -13.38
C ASP A 152 21.32 -5.84 -12.21
N TYR A 153 21.51 -4.52 -12.35
CA TYR A 153 21.01 -3.53 -11.42
C TYR A 153 19.47 -3.60 -11.30
N HIS A 154 18.97 -3.51 -10.07
CA HIS A 154 17.54 -3.42 -9.78
C HIS A 154 17.23 -2.40 -8.68
N GLU A 155 15.98 -1.97 -8.64
CA GLU A 155 15.43 -1.11 -7.61
C GLU A 155 14.23 -1.79 -6.96
N SER A 156 14.17 -1.74 -5.62
CA SER A 156 13.06 -2.27 -4.85
C SER A 156 12.64 -1.30 -3.75
N GLU A 157 11.34 -1.24 -3.50
CA GLU A 157 10.77 -0.47 -2.40
C GLU A 157 9.74 -1.32 -1.66
N LEU A 158 9.79 -1.27 -0.34
CA LEU A 158 8.77 -1.81 0.55
C LEU A 158 8.44 -0.76 1.61
N LEU A 159 7.31 -0.09 1.45
CA LEU A 159 6.87 0.95 2.37
C LEU A 159 5.57 0.50 3.05
N VAL A 160 5.61 0.28 4.36
CA VAL A 160 4.46 -0.10 5.17
C VAL A 160 4.30 0.93 6.29
N TYR A 161 3.25 1.72 6.22
CA TYR A 161 3.04 2.77 7.19
C TYR A 161 1.56 3.09 7.43
N PRO A 162 1.21 3.54 8.65
CA PRO A 162 -0.14 3.97 8.95
C PRO A 162 -0.44 5.30 8.25
N LEU A 163 -1.62 5.38 7.61
CA LEU A 163 -2.14 6.60 7.03
C LEU A 163 -2.85 7.46 8.08
N ALA A 164 -3.61 6.81 8.96
CA ALA A 164 -4.34 7.46 10.04
C ALA A 164 -4.63 6.48 11.17
N VAL A 165 -4.77 7.03 12.37
CA VAL A 165 -5.33 6.33 13.53
C VAL A 165 -6.65 6.97 13.89
N VAL A 166 -7.71 6.19 13.88
CA VAL A 166 -9.07 6.66 14.10
C VAL A 166 -9.51 6.27 15.52
N ASP A 167 -9.85 7.26 16.34
CA ASP A 167 -10.32 7.09 17.74
C ASP A 167 -9.39 6.23 18.62
N LYS A 168 -8.09 6.19 18.31
CA LYS A 168 -7.10 5.29 18.96
C LYS A 168 -7.51 3.81 18.97
N LYS A 169 -8.46 3.45 18.15
CA LYS A 169 -9.06 2.12 18.07
C LYS A 169 -8.82 1.45 16.73
N TYR A 170 -8.85 2.22 15.67
CA TYR A 170 -8.64 1.71 14.31
C TYR A 170 -7.41 2.33 13.69
N VAL A 171 -6.71 1.58 12.87
CA VAL A 171 -5.56 2.08 12.10
C VAL A 171 -5.71 1.69 10.64
N SER A 172 -5.54 2.65 9.76
CA SER A 172 -5.38 2.41 8.33
C SER A 172 -3.90 2.29 7.98
N TYR A 173 -3.57 1.32 7.14
CA TYR A 173 -2.23 1.11 6.61
C TYR A 173 -2.24 1.18 5.10
N MET A 174 -1.17 1.73 4.56
CA MET A 174 -0.77 1.54 3.18
C MET A 174 0.47 0.64 3.15
N LEU A 175 0.45 -0.34 2.28
CA LEU A 175 1.58 -1.15 1.90
C LEU A 175 1.87 -0.86 0.43
N HIS A 176 2.98 -0.18 0.17
CA HIS A 176 3.53 0.01 -1.17
C HIS A 176 4.66 -0.98 -1.40
N SER A 177 4.63 -1.64 -2.54
CA SER A 177 5.71 -2.51 -2.99
C SER A 177 6.02 -2.22 -4.43
N SER A 178 7.28 -1.96 -4.75
CA SER A 178 7.72 -1.80 -6.12
C SER A 178 8.99 -2.59 -6.44
N LEU A 179 9.13 -2.98 -7.70
CA LEU A 179 10.30 -3.66 -8.23
C LEU A 179 10.56 -3.19 -9.66
N PHE A 180 11.80 -2.85 -9.95
CA PHE A 180 12.21 -2.39 -11.25
C PHE A 180 13.56 -2.99 -11.67
N TRP A 181 13.58 -3.62 -12.84
CA TRP A 181 14.75 -4.15 -13.52
C TRP A 181 14.96 -3.35 -14.81
N PRO A 182 15.78 -2.29 -14.81
CA PRO A 182 15.93 -1.41 -15.99
C PRO A 182 16.39 -2.12 -17.27
N SER A 183 17.09 -3.24 -17.14
CA SER A 183 17.52 -4.08 -18.28
C SER A 183 16.38 -4.87 -18.94
N GLU A 184 15.30 -5.14 -18.20
CA GLU A 184 14.22 -6.03 -18.61
C GLU A 184 12.85 -5.33 -18.75
N GLN A 185 12.66 -4.19 -18.07
CA GLN A 185 11.37 -3.53 -17.92
C GLN A 185 11.43 -2.08 -18.41
N ASN A 186 10.33 -1.62 -19.00
CA ASN A 186 10.20 -0.21 -19.43
C ASN A 186 9.72 0.71 -18.29
N HIS A 187 9.12 0.16 -17.24
CA HIS A 187 8.61 0.87 -16.06
C HIS A 187 8.58 -0.06 -14.85
N PRO A 188 8.63 0.48 -13.63
CA PRO A 188 8.48 -0.29 -12.40
C PRO A 188 7.18 -1.10 -12.39
N GLN A 189 7.23 -2.28 -11.77
CA GLN A 189 6.03 -2.99 -11.32
C GLN A 189 5.78 -2.57 -9.87
N TRP A 190 4.57 -2.15 -9.55
CA TRP A 190 4.22 -1.69 -8.22
C TRP A 190 2.77 -2.00 -7.88
N ALA A 191 2.48 -2.05 -6.59
CA ALA A 191 1.15 -2.22 -6.05
C ALA A 191 1.02 -1.48 -4.72
N ASP A 192 -0.13 -0.83 -4.52
CA ASP A 192 -0.53 -0.21 -3.27
C ASP A 192 -1.71 -0.97 -2.68
N VAL A 193 -1.54 -1.49 -1.47
CA VAL A 193 -2.60 -2.23 -0.76
C VAL A 193 -2.95 -1.50 0.52
N TYR A 194 -4.24 -1.33 0.75
CA TYR A 194 -4.74 -0.61 1.90
C TYR A 194 -5.46 -1.55 2.85
N PHE A 195 -5.21 -1.39 4.15
CA PHE A 195 -5.78 -2.21 5.20
C PHE A 195 -6.38 -1.33 6.30
N MET A 196 -7.45 -1.81 6.90
CA MET A 196 -7.98 -1.29 8.16
C MET A 196 -7.92 -2.37 9.22
N PHE A 197 -7.41 -2.03 10.41
CA PHE A 197 -7.33 -2.95 11.54
C PHE A 197 -7.97 -2.35 12.79
N ASP A 198 -8.54 -3.23 13.63
CA ASP A 198 -8.84 -2.89 15.03
C ASP A 198 -7.58 -3.09 15.89
N LEU A 199 -7.06 -2.02 16.48
CA LEU A 199 -5.85 -2.03 17.31
C LEU A 199 -5.98 -2.87 18.59
N ASN A 200 -7.20 -3.14 19.06
CA ASN A 200 -7.40 -3.94 20.27
C ASN A 200 -7.37 -5.44 19.99
N THR A 201 -7.85 -5.85 18.82
CA THR A 201 -7.98 -7.27 18.45
C THR A 201 -6.97 -7.73 17.42
N GLY A 202 -6.41 -6.78 16.63
CA GLY A 202 -5.55 -7.05 15.49
C GLY A 202 -6.28 -7.60 14.27
N GLU A 203 -7.60 -7.69 14.33
CA GLU A 203 -8.39 -8.19 13.20
C GLU A 203 -8.50 -7.14 12.10
N ILE A 204 -8.44 -7.62 10.86
CA ILE A 204 -8.70 -6.78 9.68
C ILE A 204 -10.20 -6.48 9.61
N ILE A 205 -10.52 -5.25 9.25
CA ILE A 205 -11.89 -4.81 9.03
C ILE A 205 -12.23 -5.02 7.56
N LEU A 206 -13.26 -5.79 7.31
CA LEU A 206 -13.73 -6.12 5.97
C LEU A 206 -15.03 -5.35 5.65
N GLN A 207 -15.38 -5.29 4.37
CA GLN A 207 -16.64 -4.68 3.93
C GLN A 207 -17.87 -5.35 4.59
N ASP A 208 -17.77 -6.64 4.89
CA ASP A 208 -18.84 -7.39 5.57
C ASP A 208 -19.04 -6.96 7.03
N ASP A 209 -18.05 -6.34 7.66
CA ASP A 209 -18.18 -5.76 9.01
C ASP A 209 -18.88 -4.39 9.00
N ILE A 210 -18.93 -3.75 7.83
CA ILE A 210 -19.36 -2.38 7.62
C ILE A 210 -20.76 -2.33 7.01
N PHE A 211 -20.94 -2.99 5.86
CA PHE A 211 -22.15 -2.86 5.05
C PHE A 211 -23.21 -3.89 5.44
N ASP A 212 -24.46 -3.46 5.36
CA ASP A 212 -25.60 -4.38 5.43
C ASP A 212 -25.49 -5.47 4.37
N ALA A 213 -25.83 -6.71 4.73
CA ALA A 213 -25.71 -7.87 3.84
C ALA A 213 -26.75 -7.89 2.69
N SER A 214 -27.67 -6.92 2.65
CA SER A 214 -28.65 -6.79 1.59
C SER A 214 -27.96 -6.60 0.23
N ALA A 215 -28.28 -7.47 -0.71
CA ALA A 215 -27.75 -7.37 -2.08
C ALA A 215 -28.14 -6.05 -2.75
N GLU A 216 -29.33 -5.51 -2.45
CA GLU A 216 -29.80 -4.23 -2.95
C GLU A 216 -28.98 -3.07 -2.44
N ASN A 217 -28.64 -3.05 -1.14
CA ASN A 217 -27.80 -2.02 -0.55
C ASN A 217 -26.39 -2.05 -1.13
N ARG A 218 -25.79 -3.23 -1.23
CA ARG A 218 -24.45 -3.40 -1.83
C ARG A 218 -24.43 -2.96 -3.30
N GLN A 219 -25.45 -3.33 -4.05
CA GLN A 219 -25.61 -2.88 -5.44
C GLN A 219 -25.68 -1.36 -5.52
N ALA A 220 -26.46 -0.71 -4.64
CA ALA A 220 -26.61 0.75 -4.64
C ALA A 220 -25.27 1.47 -4.34
N VAL A 221 -24.46 0.94 -3.40
CA VAL A 221 -23.14 1.49 -3.11
C VAL A 221 -22.20 1.29 -4.29
N GLY A 222 -22.18 0.10 -4.91
CA GLY A 222 -21.35 -0.18 -6.08
C GLY A 222 -21.70 0.69 -7.29
N VAL A 223 -23.00 0.94 -7.55
CA VAL A 223 -23.44 1.89 -8.58
C VAL A 223 -22.92 3.29 -8.29
N LYS A 224 -22.98 3.75 -7.04
CA LYS A 224 -22.45 5.06 -6.67
C LYS A 224 -20.95 5.16 -6.85
N ILE A 225 -20.20 4.11 -6.51
CA ILE A 225 -18.76 4.04 -6.77
C ILE A 225 -18.48 4.15 -8.27
N HIS A 226 -19.20 3.40 -9.09
CA HIS A 226 -19.07 3.47 -10.55
C HIS A 226 -19.31 4.88 -11.08
N ASP A 227 -20.36 5.56 -10.63
CA ASP A 227 -20.64 6.94 -11.03
C ASP A 227 -19.50 7.91 -10.69
N GLU A 228 -18.83 7.71 -9.55
CA GLU A 228 -17.67 8.52 -9.18
C GLU A 228 -16.43 8.16 -9.99
N LEU A 229 -16.21 6.88 -10.32
CA LEU A 229 -15.14 6.43 -11.23
C LEU A 229 -15.31 7.04 -12.62
N VAL A 230 -16.53 7.06 -13.16
CA VAL A 230 -16.82 7.70 -14.46
C VAL A 230 -16.51 9.20 -14.42
N LYS A 231 -16.83 9.88 -13.32
CA LYS A 231 -16.48 11.31 -13.15
C LYS A 231 -14.96 11.50 -13.08
N PHE A 232 -14.25 10.61 -12.39
CA PHE A 232 -12.79 10.64 -12.30
C PHE A 232 -12.16 10.44 -13.67
N ALA A 233 -12.61 9.46 -14.44
CA ALA A 233 -12.13 9.17 -15.79
C ALA A 233 -12.53 10.25 -16.82
N GLY A 234 -13.65 10.93 -16.58
CA GLY A 234 -14.24 11.91 -17.52
C GLY A 234 -15.00 11.29 -18.70
N ASN A 235 -14.94 9.97 -18.85
CA ASN A 235 -15.63 9.21 -19.90
C ASN A 235 -15.99 7.81 -19.37
N GLU A 236 -17.25 7.39 -19.58
CA GLU A 236 -17.73 6.06 -19.16
C GLU A 236 -17.04 4.92 -19.92
N GLU A 237 -16.65 5.13 -21.19
CA GLU A 237 -15.96 4.13 -22.01
C GLU A 237 -14.55 3.78 -21.46
N ASP A 238 -13.97 4.63 -20.62
CA ASP A 238 -12.68 4.39 -19.98
C ASP A 238 -12.81 3.56 -18.68
N ILE A 239 -14.01 3.25 -18.22
CA ILE A 239 -14.26 2.38 -17.07
C ILE A 239 -14.67 0.99 -17.55
N PHE A 240 -13.85 -0.02 -17.23
CA PHE A 240 -14.07 -1.42 -17.62
C PHE A 240 -14.99 -2.16 -16.65
N ALA A 241 -15.03 -1.73 -15.39
CA ALA A 241 -15.81 -2.36 -14.36
C ALA A 241 -17.30 -2.07 -14.53
N GLU A 242 -18.14 -3.10 -14.40
CA GLU A 242 -19.58 -2.93 -14.41
C GLU A 242 -20.06 -2.26 -13.10
N ALA A 243 -21.12 -1.47 -13.21
CA ALA A 243 -21.75 -0.83 -12.05
C ALA A 243 -22.42 -1.89 -11.17
N GLY A 244 -21.80 -2.23 -10.03
CA GLY A 244 -22.30 -3.29 -9.19
C GLY A 244 -21.58 -3.48 -7.86
N ALA A 245 -22.11 -4.39 -7.05
CA ALA A 245 -21.60 -4.71 -5.72
C ALA A 245 -20.13 -5.16 -5.71
N GLU A 246 -19.62 -5.62 -6.83
CA GLU A 246 -18.23 -6.10 -6.99
C GLU A 246 -17.21 -4.99 -6.75
N LEU A 247 -17.59 -3.73 -7.03
CA LEU A 247 -16.75 -2.56 -6.76
C LEU A 247 -16.48 -2.31 -5.26
N LEU A 248 -17.26 -2.94 -4.37
CA LEU A 248 -16.97 -2.90 -2.94
C LEU A 248 -15.81 -3.82 -2.53
N ASN A 249 -15.35 -4.71 -3.40
CA ASN A 249 -14.23 -5.61 -3.08
C ASN A 249 -12.86 -4.90 -3.10
N ALA A 250 -12.82 -3.62 -3.48
CA ALA A 250 -11.63 -2.79 -3.44
C ALA A 250 -11.05 -2.65 -2.03
N SER A 251 -9.77 -2.32 -1.95
CA SER A 251 -9.16 -1.84 -0.72
C SER A 251 -9.82 -0.54 -0.26
N PHE A 252 -9.93 -0.33 1.03
CA PHE A 252 -10.56 0.89 1.55
C PHE A 252 -9.94 1.34 2.87
N VAL A 253 -10.13 2.63 3.15
CA VAL A 253 -9.91 3.22 4.47
C VAL A 253 -11.11 4.09 4.86
N PHE A 254 -11.26 4.38 6.14
CA PHE A 254 -12.25 5.34 6.61
C PHE A 254 -11.67 6.33 7.62
N ASP A 255 -12.29 7.50 7.70
CA ASP A 255 -11.99 8.55 8.67
C ASP A 255 -13.29 9.12 9.28
N ASP A 256 -13.21 10.30 9.87
CA ASP A 256 -14.37 11.02 10.45
C ASP A 256 -15.34 11.61 9.40
N LYS A 257 -14.95 11.64 8.12
CA LYS A 257 -15.71 12.23 7.00
C LYS A 257 -16.42 11.19 6.16
N GLY A 258 -15.84 9.98 6.04
CA GLY A 258 -16.40 8.97 5.18
C GLY A 258 -15.45 7.80 4.93
N MET A 259 -15.59 7.21 3.75
CA MET A 259 -14.86 6.03 3.32
C MET A 259 -14.26 6.26 1.95
N THR A 260 -13.00 5.90 1.77
CA THR A 260 -12.30 5.98 0.48
C THR A 260 -11.97 4.59 0.00
N PHE A 261 -12.32 4.29 -1.23
CA PHE A 261 -12.02 3.05 -1.94
C PHE A 261 -10.88 3.30 -2.92
N PHE A 262 -9.95 2.37 -3.02
CA PHE A 262 -8.75 2.44 -3.85
C PHE A 262 -8.73 1.30 -4.85
N TYR A 263 -8.40 1.62 -6.09
CA TYR A 263 -8.34 0.67 -7.18
C TYR A 263 -6.96 0.67 -7.80
N GLN A 264 -6.45 -0.53 -8.09
CA GLN A 264 -5.15 -0.69 -8.72
C GLN A 264 -5.20 -0.31 -10.21
N PRO A 265 -4.05 0.03 -10.82
CA PRO A 265 -3.97 0.16 -12.28
C PRO A 265 -4.52 -1.09 -12.97
N TYR A 266 -5.30 -0.92 -14.02
CA TYR A 266 -6.02 -1.95 -14.78
C TYR A 266 -7.19 -2.63 -14.03
N GLU A 267 -7.45 -2.36 -12.77
CA GLU A 267 -8.57 -2.98 -12.06
C GLU A 267 -9.93 -2.48 -12.56
N VAL A 268 -10.05 -1.18 -12.77
CA VAL A 268 -11.33 -0.55 -13.20
C VAL A 268 -11.23 0.22 -14.52
N GLY A 269 -10.02 0.43 -15.05
CA GLY A 269 -9.79 1.20 -16.27
C GLY A 269 -8.38 0.98 -16.84
N PRO A 270 -8.00 1.68 -17.92
CA PRO A 270 -6.67 1.55 -18.52
C PRO A 270 -5.57 2.08 -17.61
N TYR A 271 -4.33 1.62 -17.79
CA TYR A 271 -3.16 2.01 -17.00
C TYR A 271 -3.00 3.54 -16.83
N MET A 272 -3.32 4.29 -17.88
CA MET A 272 -3.23 5.75 -17.85
C MET A 272 -4.20 6.41 -16.87
N LEU A 273 -5.20 5.69 -16.37
CA LEU A 273 -6.09 6.15 -15.30
C LEU A 273 -5.38 6.20 -13.93
N GLY A 274 -4.27 5.47 -13.79
CA GLY A 274 -3.51 5.37 -12.55
C GLY A 274 -4.23 4.55 -11.49
N GLU A 275 -4.24 5.06 -10.26
CA GLU A 275 -4.96 4.52 -9.11
C GLU A 275 -6.18 5.40 -8.80
N PRO A 276 -7.36 5.05 -9.29
CA PRO A 276 -8.56 5.80 -8.97
C PRO A 276 -8.93 5.68 -7.49
N GLU A 277 -9.27 6.82 -6.89
CA GLU A 277 -9.78 6.90 -5.53
C GLU A 277 -11.22 7.39 -5.54
N VAL A 278 -12.10 6.71 -4.80
CA VAL A 278 -13.50 7.10 -4.67
C VAL A 278 -13.83 7.35 -3.22
N HIS A 279 -14.11 8.60 -2.87
CA HIS A 279 -14.57 8.98 -1.54
C HIS A 279 -16.08 9.07 -1.48
N LEU A 280 -16.70 8.36 -0.51
CA LEU A 280 -18.11 8.45 -0.19
C LEU A 280 -18.30 9.00 1.24
N SER A 281 -19.05 10.08 1.37
CA SER A 281 -19.27 10.71 2.69
C SER A 281 -20.08 9.82 3.62
N LYS A 282 -19.87 9.94 4.93
CA LYS A 282 -20.59 9.16 5.94
C LYS A 282 -22.10 9.39 5.91
N GLU A 283 -22.54 10.63 5.59
CA GLU A 283 -23.96 10.96 5.48
C GLU A 283 -24.61 10.21 4.33
N TRP A 284 -23.89 10.06 3.21
CA TRP A 284 -24.38 9.29 2.07
C TRP A 284 -24.39 7.79 2.38
N LEU A 285 -23.39 7.30 3.10
CA LEU A 285 -23.23 5.88 3.43
C LEU A 285 -24.21 5.42 4.53
N GLU A 286 -24.72 6.31 5.38
CA GLU A 286 -25.53 5.97 6.56
C GLU A 286 -26.64 4.94 6.31
N PRO A 287 -27.46 5.03 5.22
CA PRO A 287 -28.54 4.07 4.97
C PRO A 287 -28.07 2.64 4.68
N TYR A 288 -26.81 2.48 4.24
CA TYR A 288 -26.23 1.23 3.74
C TYR A 288 -25.38 0.50 4.80
N LEU A 289 -25.11 1.16 5.93
CA LEU A 289 -24.28 0.60 7.00
C LEU A 289 -25.08 -0.39 7.86
N LYS A 290 -24.39 -1.40 8.38
CA LYS A 290 -24.90 -2.19 9.50
C LYS A 290 -25.16 -1.29 10.71
N LYS A 291 -26.38 -1.30 11.23
CA LYS A 291 -26.78 -0.44 12.37
C LYS A 291 -26.12 -0.82 13.69
N ASP A 292 -25.63 -2.04 13.79
CA ASP A 292 -24.82 -2.59 14.89
C ASP A 292 -23.35 -2.79 14.48
N GLY A 293 -22.96 -2.23 13.34
CA GLY A 293 -21.61 -2.30 12.80
C GLY A 293 -20.68 -1.22 13.34
N ILE A 294 -19.38 -1.45 13.17
CA ILE A 294 -18.30 -0.62 13.72
C ILE A 294 -18.37 0.84 13.26
N LEU A 295 -18.67 1.10 11.96
CA LEU A 295 -18.73 2.46 11.43
C LEU A 295 -19.98 3.20 11.86
N TYR A 296 -21.12 2.51 11.99
CA TYR A 296 -22.34 3.16 12.47
C TYR A 296 -22.18 3.65 13.91
N ASP A 297 -21.55 2.85 14.77
CA ASP A 297 -21.23 3.21 16.14
C ASP A 297 -20.23 4.37 16.20
N TYR A 298 -19.20 4.32 15.38
CA TYR A 298 -18.17 5.36 15.33
C TYR A 298 -18.73 6.71 14.83
N TRP A 299 -19.50 6.72 13.74
CA TRP A 299 -19.93 7.97 13.10
C TRP A 299 -21.19 8.59 13.70
N PHE A 300 -22.09 7.79 14.28
CA PHE A 300 -23.44 8.25 14.62
C PHE A 300 -23.87 8.00 16.06
N LYS A 301 -23.11 7.28 16.87
CA LYS A 301 -23.46 7.02 18.28
C LYS A 301 -22.52 7.68 19.30
N ASN A 302 -21.38 8.20 18.87
CA ASN A 302 -20.42 8.89 19.74
C ASN A 302 -20.68 10.39 19.82
#